data_e54857364a8f8d6ec2e7dd5b4a596075
#
_entry.id   e54857364a8f8d6ec2e7dd5b4a596075
#
_cell.length_a   1.000
_cell.length_b   1.000
_cell.length_c   1.000
_cell.angle_alpha   90.00
_cell.angle_beta   90.00
_cell.angle_gamma   90.00
#
_symmetry.space_group_name_H-M   'P 1'
#
loop_
_entity.id
_entity.type
_entity.pdbx_description
1 polymer ?
#
loop_
_entity_poly.entity_id
_entity_poly.type
_entity_poly.pdbx_seq_one_letter_code
_entity_poly.pdbx_strand_id
1 'polypeptide(L)'
;MITLEEIYQGLAGEFQNQTGRTAGGSSELAVRFYAVAAQLYSLYVQGEWVRRQCFPQTAQGEALDQHAQLRGVTRRQAAKAAGTVRFYVDQPRQGDTPVAAGTVCMTAAGVRFVTEADGTVPAGALFCDAPVTAVQAGGEGNAEANTVVYMALPPVGIAACANPEALRGGQDAESDEALRERVLDTYRRLANGANNAFYAKTAMSFPEVAAV
;
A
#
# COMPACT_ATOMS: atom_id res chain seq x y z
N MET A 1 -3.81 31.44 -4.60
CA MET A 1 -4.13 30.50 -5.70
C MET A 1 -5.11 31.23 -6.61
N ILE A 2 -4.83 31.31 -7.89
CA ILE A 2 -5.73 32.00 -8.84
C ILE A 2 -7.04 31.21 -8.94
N THR A 3 -8.16 31.92 -9.02
CA THR A 3 -9.49 31.31 -9.11
C THR A 3 -10.01 31.33 -10.54
N LEU A 4 -10.99 30.49 -10.86
CA LEU A 4 -11.65 30.48 -12.15
C LEU A 4 -12.27 31.87 -12.46
N GLU A 5 -12.87 32.49 -11.44
CA GLU A 5 -13.49 33.81 -11.59
C GLU A 5 -12.46 34.90 -11.90
N GLU A 6 -11.31 34.90 -11.26
CA GLU A 6 -10.21 35.85 -11.57
C GLU A 6 -9.73 35.69 -13.02
N ILE A 7 -9.64 34.46 -13.54
CA ILE A 7 -9.26 34.21 -14.93
C ILE A 7 -10.36 34.73 -15.87
N TYR A 8 -11.62 34.45 -15.56
CA TYR A 8 -12.76 34.93 -16.35
C TYR A 8 -12.82 36.45 -16.39
N GLN A 9 -12.69 37.13 -15.25
CA GLN A 9 -12.67 38.58 -15.16
C GLN A 9 -11.49 39.18 -15.90
N GLY A 10 -10.33 38.52 -15.89
CA GLY A 10 -9.17 38.92 -16.69
C GLY A 10 -9.45 38.89 -18.19
N LEU A 11 -10.06 37.81 -18.69
CA LEU A 11 -10.44 37.70 -20.10
C LEU A 11 -11.50 38.74 -20.51
N ALA A 12 -12.52 38.95 -19.68
CA ALA A 12 -13.58 39.92 -19.93
C ALA A 12 -13.04 41.38 -19.90
N GLY A 13 -12.14 41.66 -18.94
CA GLY A 13 -11.49 42.98 -18.83
C GLY A 13 -10.59 43.28 -20.02
N GLU A 14 -9.80 42.34 -20.47
CA GLU A 14 -8.93 42.50 -21.65
C GLU A 14 -9.75 42.74 -22.92
N PHE A 15 -10.86 42.00 -23.10
CA PHE A 15 -11.79 42.23 -24.20
C PHE A 15 -12.40 43.64 -24.16
N GLN A 16 -12.81 44.12 -22.98
CA GLN A 16 -13.34 45.44 -22.79
C GLN A 16 -12.32 46.54 -23.13
N ASN A 17 -11.08 46.35 -22.69
CA ASN A 17 -9.98 47.28 -22.95
C ASN A 17 -9.69 47.42 -24.44
N GLN A 18 -9.72 46.33 -25.18
CA GLN A 18 -9.43 46.35 -26.61
C GLN A 18 -10.59 46.78 -27.49
N THR A 19 -11.84 46.51 -27.10
CA THR A 19 -13.01 46.73 -27.96
C THR A 19 -13.93 47.85 -27.50
N GLY A 20 -13.78 48.32 -26.24
CA GLY A 20 -14.69 49.24 -25.60
C GLY A 20 -16.07 48.63 -25.27
N ARG A 21 -16.25 47.30 -25.45
CA ARG A 21 -17.52 46.62 -25.23
C ARG A 21 -17.41 45.68 -24.04
N THR A 22 -18.50 45.50 -23.28
CA THR A 22 -18.59 44.53 -22.20
C THR A 22 -19.24 43.23 -22.70
N ALA A 23 -18.71 42.08 -22.29
CA ALA A 23 -19.37 40.80 -22.45
C ALA A 23 -20.49 40.72 -21.40
N GLY A 24 -21.76 40.94 -21.81
CA GLY A 24 -22.90 40.79 -20.90
C GLY A 24 -23.01 39.39 -20.31
N GLY A 25 -23.42 39.24 -19.04
CA GLY A 25 -23.33 38.03 -18.25
C GLY A 25 -24.01 36.76 -18.82
N SER A 26 -24.97 36.89 -19.77
CA SER A 26 -25.60 35.75 -20.46
C SER A 26 -25.34 35.75 -21.96
N SER A 27 -24.42 36.57 -22.47
CA SER A 27 -24.09 36.60 -23.89
C SER A 27 -23.29 35.34 -24.28
N GLU A 28 -23.39 34.94 -25.55
CA GLU A 28 -22.57 33.85 -26.11
C GLU A 28 -21.08 34.07 -25.88
N LEU A 29 -20.63 35.32 -25.93
CA LEU A 29 -19.23 35.68 -25.66
C LEU A 29 -18.83 35.44 -24.21
N ALA A 30 -19.71 35.76 -23.25
CA ALA A 30 -19.45 35.47 -21.84
C ALA A 30 -19.33 33.96 -21.57
N VAL A 31 -20.19 33.16 -22.20
CA VAL A 31 -20.12 31.68 -22.11
C VAL A 31 -18.80 31.16 -22.69
N ARG A 32 -18.36 31.70 -23.82
CA ARG A 32 -17.06 31.32 -24.43
C ARG A 32 -15.90 31.70 -23.53
N PHE A 33 -15.88 32.87 -22.92
CA PHE A 33 -14.84 33.28 -21.97
C PHE A 33 -14.83 32.37 -20.74
N TYR A 34 -16.01 32.01 -20.23
CA TYR A 34 -16.10 31.07 -19.12
C TYR A 34 -15.54 29.68 -19.47
N ALA A 35 -15.86 29.15 -20.65
CA ALA A 35 -15.31 27.88 -21.12
C ALA A 35 -13.78 27.91 -21.26
N VAL A 36 -13.23 29.01 -21.80
CA VAL A 36 -11.77 29.19 -21.88
C VAL A 36 -11.15 29.32 -20.49
N ALA A 37 -11.76 30.14 -19.60
CA ALA A 37 -11.31 30.30 -18.23
C ALA A 37 -11.28 28.97 -17.47
N ALA A 38 -12.28 28.10 -17.68
CA ALA A 38 -12.33 26.77 -17.06
C ALA A 38 -11.16 25.87 -17.53
N GLN A 39 -10.81 25.89 -18.81
CA GLN A 39 -9.65 25.16 -19.32
C GLN A 39 -8.32 25.71 -18.79
N LEU A 40 -8.16 27.03 -18.76
CA LEU A 40 -6.97 27.66 -18.20
C LEU A 40 -6.84 27.39 -16.70
N TYR A 41 -7.94 27.41 -15.96
CA TYR A 41 -7.94 27.05 -14.55
C TYR A 41 -7.53 25.58 -14.33
N SER A 42 -8.06 24.66 -15.15
CA SER A 42 -7.65 23.25 -15.11
C SER A 42 -6.15 23.08 -15.34
N LEU A 43 -5.61 23.78 -16.34
CA LEU A 43 -4.16 23.79 -16.63
C LEU A 43 -3.36 24.37 -15.47
N TYR A 44 -3.85 25.44 -14.85
CA TYR A 44 -3.21 26.05 -13.68
C TYR A 44 -3.16 25.09 -12.49
N VAL A 45 -4.27 24.40 -12.20
CA VAL A 45 -4.34 23.39 -11.13
C VAL A 45 -3.36 22.23 -11.40
N GLN A 46 -3.28 21.78 -12.67
CA GLN A 46 -2.28 20.77 -13.06
C GLN A 46 -0.84 21.27 -12.85
N GLY A 47 -0.56 22.54 -13.24
CA GLY A 47 0.75 23.14 -13.01
C GLY A 47 1.14 23.22 -11.53
N GLU A 48 0.20 23.59 -10.67
CA GLU A 48 0.40 23.60 -9.22
C GLU A 48 0.63 22.19 -8.66
N TRP A 49 -0.10 21.20 -9.18
CA TRP A 49 0.13 19.81 -8.80
C TRP A 49 1.53 19.35 -9.19
N VAL A 50 1.95 19.58 -10.45
CA VAL A 50 3.30 19.24 -10.92
C VAL A 50 4.37 19.95 -10.08
N ARG A 51 4.20 21.24 -9.78
CA ARG A 51 5.11 21.99 -8.92
C ARG A 51 5.29 21.33 -7.55
N ARG A 52 4.20 20.82 -6.96
CA ARG A 52 4.27 20.10 -5.67
C ARG A 52 5.02 18.78 -5.79
N GLN A 53 4.94 18.09 -6.94
CA GLN A 53 5.67 16.86 -7.16
C GLN A 53 7.18 17.05 -7.36
N CYS A 54 7.63 18.27 -7.69
CA CYS A 54 9.04 18.57 -7.88
C CYS A 54 9.89 18.54 -6.60
N PHE A 55 9.28 18.55 -5.43
CA PHE A 55 9.97 18.62 -4.15
C PHE A 55 9.59 17.45 -3.24
N PRO A 56 10.58 16.74 -2.62
CA PRO A 56 10.29 15.62 -1.73
C PRO A 56 9.39 15.99 -0.56
N GLN A 57 9.40 17.26 -0.12
CA GLN A 57 8.56 17.76 0.98
C GLN A 57 7.06 17.72 0.67
N THR A 58 6.70 17.82 -0.61
CA THR A 58 5.31 17.95 -1.05
C THR A 58 4.89 16.88 -2.07
N ALA A 59 5.86 16.12 -2.59
CA ALA A 59 5.61 15.00 -3.50
C ALA A 59 4.81 13.89 -2.82
N GLN A 60 4.01 13.17 -3.60
CA GLN A 60 3.16 12.08 -3.14
C GLN A 60 3.27 10.89 -4.09
N GLY A 61 2.96 9.69 -3.57
CA GLY A 61 2.89 8.46 -4.35
C GLY A 61 4.17 8.21 -5.15
N GLU A 62 4.00 7.92 -6.45
CA GLU A 62 5.11 7.58 -7.36
C GLU A 62 6.17 8.68 -7.48
N ALA A 63 5.78 9.96 -7.47
CA ALA A 63 6.74 11.06 -7.53
C ALA A 63 7.65 11.08 -6.29
N LEU A 64 7.09 10.79 -5.11
CA LEU A 64 7.90 10.66 -3.90
C LEU A 64 8.82 9.42 -3.98
N ASP A 65 8.35 8.31 -4.56
CA ASP A 65 9.16 7.11 -4.77
C ASP A 65 10.35 7.39 -5.69
N GLN A 66 10.16 8.20 -6.75
CA GLN A 66 11.24 8.64 -7.64
C GLN A 66 12.28 9.49 -6.88
N HIS A 67 11.83 10.43 -6.03
CA HIS A 67 12.74 11.18 -5.16
C HIS A 67 13.51 10.28 -4.19
N ALA A 68 12.84 9.26 -3.64
CA ALA A 68 13.47 8.29 -2.75
C ALA A 68 14.57 7.49 -3.47
N GLN A 69 14.29 7.00 -4.68
CA GLN A 69 15.25 6.25 -5.51
C GLN A 69 16.50 7.07 -5.82
N LEU A 70 16.37 8.37 -6.13
CA LEU A 70 17.52 9.26 -6.33
C LEU A 70 18.43 9.36 -5.10
N ARG A 71 17.92 9.04 -3.93
CA ARG A 71 18.65 9.02 -2.65
C ARG A 71 19.04 7.60 -2.19
N GLY A 72 18.80 6.58 -3.03
CA GLY A 72 19.06 5.19 -2.69
C GLY A 72 18.12 4.65 -1.61
N VAL A 73 16.94 5.25 -1.45
CA VAL A 73 15.88 4.82 -0.53
C VAL A 73 14.75 4.22 -1.34
N THR A 74 14.22 3.08 -0.91
CA THR A 74 13.02 2.46 -1.51
C THR A 74 11.90 2.37 -0.49
N ARG A 75 10.65 2.53 -0.94
CA ARG A 75 9.47 2.34 -0.09
C ARG A 75 9.42 0.90 0.40
N ARG A 76 9.17 0.72 1.68
CA ARG A 76 8.91 -0.60 2.26
C ARG A 76 7.55 -1.08 1.78
N GLN A 77 7.56 -2.24 1.11
CA GLN A 77 6.34 -2.84 0.59
C GLN A 77 5.53 -3.48 1.70
N ALA A 78 4.22 -3.63 1.46
CA ALA A 78 3.38 -4.42 2.34
C ALA A 78 3.86 -5.87 2.41
N ALA A 79 3.85 -6.45 3.59
CA ALA A 79 4.19 -7.84 3.83
C ALA A 79 2.94 -8.65 4.18
N LYS A 80 2.96 -9.94 3.81
CA LYS A 80 1.89 -10.87 4.14
C LYS A 80 2.13 -11.52 5.50
N ALA A 81 1.07 -11.72 6.27
CA ALA A 81 1.12 -12.57 7.45
C ALA A 81 1.29 -14.04 7.02
N ALA A 82 2.08 -14.78 7.78
CA ALA A 82 2.33 -16.19 7.57
C ALA A 82 2.29 -16.97 8.90
N GLY A 83 2.19 -18.28 8.81
CA GLY A 83 2.24 -19.17 9.95
C GLY A 83 1.69 -20.55 9.58
N THR A 84 1.09 -21.24 10.53
CA THR A 84 0.66 -22.63 10.37
C THR A 84 -0.83 -22.78 10.67
N VAL A 85 -1.54 -23.51 9.84
CA VAL A 85 -2.91 -23.96 10.07
C VAL A 85 -2.91 -25.48 10.21
N ARG A 86 -3.60 -25.97 11.22
CA ARG A 86 -3.83 -27.38 11.51
C ARG A 86 -5.16 -27.81 10.93
N PHE A 87 -5.14 -28.88 10.15
CA PHE A 87 -6.30 -29.50 9.52
C PHE A 87 -6.65 -30.78 10.26
N TYR A 88 -7.90 -30.95 10.64
CA TYR A 88 -8.39 -32.07 11.43
C TYR A 88 -9.30 -32.99 10.63
N VAL A 89 -9.21 -34.27 10.90
CA VAL A 89 -10.20 -35.28 10.49
C VAL A 89 -11.08 -35.67 11.68
N ASP A 90 -12.32 -36.06 11.43
CA ASP A 90 -13.27 -36.45 12.51
C ASP A 90 -12.82 -37.71 13.26
N GLN A 91 -12.23 -38.66 12.53
CA GLN A 91 -11.77 -39.94 13.07
C GLN A 91 -10.52 -40.37 12.34
N PRO A 92 -9.61 -41.12 13.00
CA PRO A 92 -8.45 -41.70 12.35
C PRO A 92 -8.86 -42.55 11.16
N ARG A 93 -8.25 -42.31 9.98
CA ARG A 93 -8.54 -43.02 8.75
C ARG A 93 -7.48 -44.11 8.48
N GLN A 94 -7.84 -45.15 7.72
CA GLN A 94 -6.89 -46.19 7.33
C GLN A 94 -5.93 -45.77 6.21
N GLY A 95 -6.23 -44.66 5.51
CA GLY A 95 -5.43 -44.10 4.44
C GLY A 95 -5.11 -42.64 4.66
N ASP A 96 -4.09 -42.14 3.99
CA ASP A 96 -3.67 -40.76 4.01
C ASP A 96 -4.74 -39.82 3.48
N THR A 97 -4.93 -38.69 4.12
CA THR A 97 -5.90 -37.65 3.71
C THR A 97 -5.13 -36.42 3.24
N PRO A 98 -5.12 -36.12 1.92
CA PRO A 98 -4.36 -34.97 1.41
C PRO A 98 -5.05 -33.65 1.65
N VAL A 99 -4.25 -32.60 1.91
CA VAL A 99 -4.63 -31.21 1.90
C VAL A 99 -3.77 -30.52 0.84
N ALA A 100 -4.38 -30.17 -0.27
CA ALA A 100 -3.65 -29.59 -1.40
C ALA A 100 -3.13 -28.17 -1.11
N ALA A 101 -1.99 -27.83 -1.67
CA ALA A 101 -1.55 -26.44 -1.77
C ALA A 101 -2.65 -25.61 -2.46
N GLY A 102 -2.80 -24.35 -2.05
CA GLY A 102 -3.88 -23.50 -2.53
C GLY A 102 -5.21 -23.66 -1.77
N THR A 103 -5.29 -24.52 -0.75
CA THR A 103 -6.48 -24.59 0.12
C THR A 103 -6.66 -23.28 0.86
N VAL A 104 -7.87 -22.68 0.72
CA VAL A 104 -8.18 -21.37 1.32
C VAL A 104 -8.89 -21.56 2.66
N CYS A 105 -8.25 -21.06 3.72
CA CYS A 105 -8.80 -20.94 5.06
C CYS A 105 -9.11 -19.47 5.38
N MET A 106 -10.02 -19.21 6.32
CA MET A 106 -10.40 -17.84 6.65
C MET A 106 -10.81 -17.67 8.11
N THR A 107 -10.69 -16.44 8.58
CA THR A 107 -11.27 -16.01 9.88
C THR A 107 -12.76 -15.68 9.72
N ALA A 108 -13.46 -15.50 10.83
CA ALA A 108 -14.84 -15.01 10.85
C ALA A 108 -14.98 -13.59 10.27
N ALA A 109 -13.92 -12.77 10.33
CA ALA A 109 -13.86 -11.45 9.72
C ALA A 109 -13.60 -11.48 8.19
N GLY A 110 -13.40 -12.67 7.59
CA GLY A 110 -13.18 -12.82 6.16
C GLY A 110 -11.73 -12.68 5.72
N VAL A 111 -10.76 -12.58 6.62
CA VAL A 111 -9.33 -12.60 6.28
C VAL A 111 -8.96 -13.98 5.76
N ARG A 112 -8.38 -14.04 4.57
CA ARG A 112 -8.11 -15.29 3.84
C ARG A 112 -6.63 -15.65 3.87
N PHE A 113 -6.38 -16.94 4.07
CA PHE A 113 -5.06 -17.55 4.03
C PHE A 113 -5.07 -18.71 3.05
N VAL A 114 -3.95 -18.97 2.41
CA VAL A 114 -3.77 -20.04 1.44
C VAL A 114 -2.61 -20.93 1.87
N THR A 115 -2.78 -22.26 1.77
CA THR A 115 -1.69 -23.20 2.01
C THR A 115 -0.64 -23.09 0.92
N GLU A 116 0.64 -22.99 1.31
CA GLU A 116 1.78 -22.83 0.39
C GLU A 116 2.26 -24.17 -0.19
N ALA A 117 2.03 -25.25 0.52
CA ALA A 117 2.47 -26.59 0.15
C ALA A 117 1.37 -27.61 0.43
N ASP A 118 1.50 -28.77 -0.24
CA ASP A 118 0.67 -29.93 0.05
C ASP A 118 0.94 -30.41 1.48
N GLY A 119 -0.13 -30.67 2.22
CA GLY A 119 -0.13 -31.33 3.51
C GLY A 119 -0.77 -32.71 3.40
N THR A 120 -0.52 -33.56 4.35
CA THR A 120 -1.16 -34.89 4.43
C THR A 120 -1.41 -35.25 5.87
N VAL A 121 -2.65 -35.63 6.22
CA VAL A 121 -2.94 -36.30 7.48
C VAL A 121 -2.62 -37.77 7.31
N PRO A 122 -1.56 -38.29 7.97
CA PRO A 122 -1.17 -39.69 7.81
C PRO A 122 -2.25 -40.67 8.31
N ALA A 123 -2.25 -41.88 7.79
CA ALA A 123 -3.12 -42.93 8.27
C ALA A 123 -3.00 -43.11 9.81
N GLY A 124 -4.12 -43.13 10.50
CA GLY A 124 -4.18 -43.22 11.96
C GLY A 124 -3.97 -41.91 12.73
N ALA A 125 -3.53 -40.83 12.07
CA ALA A 125 -3.43 -39.51 12.69
C ALA A 125 -4.78 -38.74 12.67
N LEU A 126 -4.91 -37.75 13.56
CA LEU A 126 -6.09 -36.89 13.66
C LEU A 126 -5.93 -35.56 12.99
N PHE A 127 -4.71 -35.15 12.68
CA PHE A 127 -4.43 -33.84 12.07
C PHE A 127 -3.12 -33.80 11.31
N CYS A 128 -2.96 -32.79 10.48
CA CYS A 128 -1.66 -32.35 9.94
C CYS A 128 -1.56 -30.82 10.04
N ASP A 129 -0.33 -30.36 10.07
CA ASP A 129 0.00 -28.94 10.03
C ASP A 129 0.45 -28.56 8.62
N ALA A 130 -0.04 -27.44 8.09
CA ALA A 130 0.36 -26.91 6.79
C ALA A 130 0.72 -25.42 6.91
N PRO A 131 1.82 -24.98 6.25
CA PRO A 131 2.18 -23.57 6.20
C PRO A 131 1.17 -22.80 5.37
N VAL A 132 0.81 -21.60 5.85
CA VAL A 132 -0.15 -20.71 5.19
C VAL A 132 0.37 -19.28 5.13
N THR A 133 -0.05 -18.57 4.10
CA THR A 133 0.24 -17.14 3.91
C THR A 133 -1.05 -16.39 3.62
N ALA A 134 -1.19 -15.18 4.14
CA ALA A 134 -2.32 -14.32 3.87
C ALA A 134 -2.44 -14.03 2.35
N VAL A 135 -3.65 -14.05 1.83
CA VAL A 135 -3.90 -13.73 0.41
C VAL A 135 -3.52 -12.29 0.12
N GLN A 136 -3.89 -11.37 1.01
CA GLN A 136 -3.56 -9.94 0.91
C GLN A 136 -2.42 -9.59 1.87
N ALA A 137 -1.51 -8.73 1.41
CA ALA A 137 -0.50 -8.13 2.26
C ALA A 137 -1.12 -7.00 3.09
N GLY A 138 -0.58 -6.79 4.27
CA GLY A 138 -1.04 -5.73 5.19
C GLY A 138 -1.16 -6.22 6.62
N GLY A 139 -1.23 -5.28 7.56
CA GLY A 139 -1.39 -5.55 8.98
C GLY A 139 -2.71 -6.27 9.30
N GLU A 140 -3.75 -6.03 8.52
CA GLU A 140 -5.04 -6.73 8.62
C GLU A 140 -4.95 -8.23 8.34
N GLY A 141 -3.87 -8.69 7.68
CA GLY A 141 -3.58 -10.09 7.46
C GLY A 141 -3.17 -10.85 8.71
N ASN A 142 -2.83 -10.19 9.81
CA ASN A 142 -2.48 -10.87 11.07
C ASN A 142 -3.72 -11.47 11.71
N ALA A 143 -3.59 -12.67 12.28
CA ALA A 143 -4.68 -13.38 12.93
C ALA A 143 -4.24 -13.97 14.27
N GLU A 144 -5.04 -13.79 15.30
CA GLU A 144 -4.77 -14.40 16.62
C GLU A 144 -4.96 -15.92 16.56
N ALA A 145 -4.39 -16.62 17.55
CA ALA A 145 -4.52 -18.06 17.66
C ALA A 145 -5.99 -18.50 17.68
N ASN A 146 -6.31 -19.59 17.01
CA ASN A 146 -7.65 -20.20 16.93
C ASN A 146 -8.74 -19.32 16.30
N THR A 147 -8.37 -18.36 15.43
CA THR A 147 -9.33 -17.50 14.72
C THR A 147 -9.56 -17.93 13.27
N VAL A 148 -8.64 -18.69 12.65
CA VAL A 148 -8.77 -19.22 11.29
C VAL A 148 -9.50 -20.58 11.38
N VAL A 149 -10.82 -20.55 11.31
CA VAL A 149 -11.66 -21.74 11.59
C VAL A 149 -12.58 -22.12 10.43
N TYR A 150 -12.58 -21.35 9.35
CA TYR A 150 -13.41 -21.62 8.18
C TYR A 150 -12.54 -22.05 6.98
N MET A 151 -13.10 -22.87 6.12
CA MET A 151 -12.51 -23.23 4.83
C MET A 151 -13.47 -22.84 3.72
N ALA A 152 -12.97 -22.21 2.66
CA ALA A 152 -13.79 -21.82 1.51
C ALA A 152 -14.34 -23.04 0.78
N LEU A 153 -13.48 -24.05 0.60
CA LEU A 153 -13.84 -25.37 0.07
C LEU A 153 -13.07 -26.41 0.90
N PRO A 154 -13.73 -27.12 1.84
CA PRO A 154 -13.06 -28.13 2.64
C PRO A 154 -12.48 -29.24 1.76
N PRO A 155 -11.22 -29.64 1.94
CA PRO A 155 -10.65 -30.83 1.27
C PRO A 155 -11.42 -32.08 1.68
N VAL A 156 -11.48 -33.05 0.78
CA VAL A 156 -12.22 -34.30 1.04
C VAL A 156 -11.64 -35.01 2.26
N GLY A 157 -12.48 -35.17 3.26
CA GLY A 157 -12.12 -35.84 4.51
C GLY A 157 -11.60 -34.96 5.63
N ILE A 158 -11.40 -33.67 5.39
CA ILE A 158 -11.07 -32.70 6.41
C ILE A 158 -12.37 -32.15 7.00
N ALA A 159 -12.48 -32.19 8.33
CA ALA A 159 -13.66 -31.75 9.07
C ALA A 159 -13.56 -30.33 9.61
N ALA A 160 -12.36 -29.93 10.03
CA ALA A 160 -12.12 -28.63 10.64
C ALA A 160 -10.69 -28.13 10.37
N CYS A 161 -10.48 -26.83 10.55
CA CYS A 161 -9.14 -26.25 10.59
C CYS A 161 -9.05 -25.28 11.77
N ALA A 162 -7.84 -25.06 12.28
CA ALA A 162 -7.53 -24.01 13.24
C ALA A 162 -6.05 -23.61 13.15
N ASN A 163 -5.74 -22.36 13.45
CA ASN A 163 -4.35 -21.94 13.63
C ASN A 163 -3.98 -22.05 15.13
N PRO A 164 -3.14 -22.99 15.54
CA PRO A 164 -2.78 -23.16 16.96
C PRO A 164 -2.03 -21.95 17.52
N GLU A 165 -1.28 -21.27 16.68
CA GLU A 165 -0.52 -20.06 17.00
C GLU A 165 -1.02 -18.86 16.19
N ALA A 166 -0.67 -17.64 16.61
CA ALA A 166 -1.02 -16.44 15.87
C ALA A 166 -0.25 -16.41 14.53
N LEU A 167 -0.96 -16.05 13.45
CA LEU A 167 -0.37 -15.77 12.15
C LEU A 167 0.09 -14.31 12.15
N ARG A 168 1.39 -14.09 11.90
CA ARG A 168 2.04 -12.80 12.06
C ARG A 168 2.92 -12.44 10.85
N GLY A 169 3.48 -11.22 10.86
CA GLY A 169 4.35 -10.72 9.81
C GLY A 169 3.63 -9.85 8.76
N GLY A 170 2.31 -9.74 8.85
CA GLY A 170 1.55 -8.80 8.04
C GLY A 170 1.89 -7.35 8.41
N GLN A 171 2.30 -6.55 7.43
CA GLN A 171 2.63 -5.15 7.58
C GLN A 171 2.10 -4.37 6.39
N ASP A 172 1.59 -3.17 6.64
CA ASP A 172 1.16 -2.28 5.58
C ASP A 172 2.35 -1.69 4.82
N ALA A 173 2.09 -1.26 3.59
CA ALA A 173 3.09 -0.50 2.86
C ALA A 173 3.43 0.80 3.62
N GLU A 174 4.67 1.23 3.52
CA GLU A 174 5.14 2.47 4.13
C GLU A 174 4.34 3.66 3.61
N SER A 175 3.84 4.49 4.52
CA SER A 175 3.10 5.70 4.16
C SER A 175 4.01 6.74 3.49
N ASP A 176 3.40 7.68 2.75
CA ASP A 176 4.13 8.80 2.15
C ASP A 176 4.87 9.63 3.20
N GLU A 177 4.27 9.81 4.38
CA GLU A 177 4.86 10.57 5.48
C GLU A 177 6.13 9.88 6.00
N ALA A 178 6.07 8.57 6.25
CA ALA A 178 7.21 7.80 6.75
C ALA A 178 8.35 7.75 5.71
N LEU A 179 8.02 7.52 4.44
CA LEU A 179 9.00 7.55 3.36
C LEU A 179 9.62 8.94 3.20
N ARG A 180 8.81 9.99 3.27
CA ARG A 180 9.27 11.39 3.18
C ARG A 180 10.28 11.71 4.27
N GLU A 181 10.00 11.32 5.52
CA GLU A 181 10.92 11.51 6.63
C GLU A 181 12.27 10.82 6.37
N ARG A 182 12.26 9.58 5.92
CA ARG A 182 13.48 8.84 5.56
C ARG A 182 14.24 9.52 4.43
N VAL A 183 13.56 9.99 3.40
CA VAL A 183 14.17 10.72 2.28
C VAL A 183 14.80 12.01 2.78
N LEU A 184 14.07 12.82 3.54
CA LEU A 184 14.56 14.08 4.08
C LEU A 184 15.73 13.88 5.05
N ASP A 185 15.73 12.78 5.81
CA ASP A 185 16.84 12.45 6.69
C ASP A 185 18.13 12.18 5.91
N THR A 186 18.07 11.62 4.70
CA THR A 186 19.25 11.47 3.84
C THR A 186 19.88 12.79 3.41
N TYR A 187 19.13 13.89 3.40
CA TYR A 187 19.68 15.22 3.15
C TYR A 187 20.27 15.86 4.41
N ARG A 188 19.71 15.56 5.58
CA ARG A 188 20.16 16.10 6.88
C ARG A 188 21.41 15.39 7.39
N ARG A 189 21.48 14.06 7.19
CA ARG A 189 22.53 13.20 7.71
C ARG A 189 23.44 12.72 6.60
N LEU A 190 24.30 13.61 6.12
CA LEU A 190 25.31 13.24 5.12
C LEU A 190 26.46 12.50 5.80
N ALA A 191 26.65 11.24 5.46
CA ALA A 191 27.80 10.45 5.90
C ALA A 191 29.07 11.00 5.23
N ASN A 192 30.01 11.54 6.01
CA ASN A 192 31.25 12.14 5.52
C ASN A 192 32.52 11.40 5.97
N GLY A 193 32.41 10.14 6.36
CA GLY A 193 33.52 9.27 6.76
C GLY A 193 33.95 9.38 8.22
N ALA A 194 33.49 10.38 8.97
CA ALA A 194 33.92 10.60 10.37
C ALA A 194 32.81 11.10 11.32
N ASN A 195 31.57 11.25 10.83
CA ASN A 195 30.46 11.71 11.67
C ASN A 195 29.54 10.55 12.12
N ASN A 196 28.67 10.83 13.10
CA ASN A 196 27.70 9.85 13.60
C ASN A 196 26.85 9.24 12.48
N ALA A 197 26.49 10.02 11.45
CA ALA A 197 25.72 9.53 10.32
C ALA A 197 26.48 8.46 9.51
N PHE A 198 27.81 8.55 9.38
CA PHE A 198 28.65 7.54 8.75
C PHE A 198 28.63 6.24 9.55
N TYR A 199 28.87 6.32 10.88
CA TYR A 199 28.89 5.14 11.73
C TYR A 199 27.52 4.46 11.82
N ALA A 200 26.44 5.25 11.98
CA ALA A 200 25.08 4.72 11.98
C ALA A 200 24.73 4.03 10.65
N LYS A 201 25.04 4.66 9.49
CA LYS A 201 24.83 4.05 8.18
C LYS A 201 25.61 2.75 8.01
N THR A 202 26.87 2.73 8.47
CA THR A 202 27.73 1.54 8.39
C THR A 202 27.20 0.43 9.29
N ALA A 203 26.81 0.74 10.54
CA ALA A 203 26.23 -0.25 11.45
C ALA A 203 24.92 -0.84 10.90
N MET A 204 24.01 0.00 10.37
CA MET A 204 22.75 -0.44 9.76
C MET A 204 22.92 -1.21 8.44
N SER A 205 24.13 -1.26 7.86
CA SER A 205 24.40 -2.13 6.70
C SER A 205 24.56 -3.61 7.06
N PHE A 206 24.69 -3.93 8.34
CA PHE A 206 24.74 -5.31 8.81
C PHE A 206 23.31 -5.80 9.11
N PRO A 207 22.90 -6.97 8.57
CA PRO A 207 21.52 -7.47 8.69
C PRO A 207 21.06 -7.71 10.14
N GLU A 208 21.99 -7.95 11.04
CA GLU A 208 21.76 -8.24 12.46
C GLU A 208 21.44 -6.99 13.29
N VAL A 209 21.68 -5.79 12.74
CA VAL A 209 21.48 -4.53 13.45
C VAL A 209 20.10 -3.94 13.15
N ALA A 210 19.21 -3.97 14.13
CA ALA A 210 17.84 -3.46 13.99
C ALA A 210 17.72 -1.94 14.22
N ALA A 211 18.60 -1.35 15.04
CA ALA A 211 18.62 0.10 15.34
C ALA A 211 20.01 0.54 15.84
N VAL A 212 20.35 1.82 15.61
CA VAL A 212 21.59 2.48 16.08
C VAL A 212 21.26 3.87 16.63
#